data_ad8cb480eefd18ebfde2611f870ad70a
#
_entry.id   ad8cb480eefd18ebfde2611f870ad70a
#
_cell.length_a   1.000
_cell.length_b   1.000
_cell.length_c   1.000
_cell.angle_alpha   90.00
_cell.angle_beta   90.00
_cell.angle_gamma   90.00
#
_symmetry.space_group_name_H-M   'P 1'
#
loop_
_entity.id
_entity.type
_entity.pdbx_description
1 polymer ?
#
loop_
_entity_poly.entity_id
_entity_poly.type
_entity_poly.pdbx_seq_one_letter_code
_entity_poly.pdbx_strand_id
1 'polypeptide(L)'
;MGDKEYVNYLSPAREDRLRYFHTLERKRIVRFVVQYEAFIAGDWQAIVRYDTAHGRPHRDILHPDGPADKDEFYGYTPEEVLTLGERDIRVNWRRYRLAYELEIRS
;
A
#
# COMPACT_ATOMS: atom_id res chain seq x y z
N MET A 1 -8.73 -1.20 -22.53
CA MET A 1 -9.00 -1.46 -21.11
C MET A 1 -8.21 -2.68 -20.66
N GLY A 2 -7.52 -2.60 -19.55
CA GLY A 2 -6.74 -3.71 -19.04
C GLY A 2 -6.42 -3.57 -17.58
N ASP A 3 -6.38 -4.71 -16.92
CA ASP A 3 -6.03 -4.81 -15.52
C ASP A 3 -4.67 -5.48 -15.39
N LYS A 4 -3.92 -5.07 -14.38
CA LYS A 4 -2.66 -5.71 -14.02
C LYS A 4 -2.66 -5.94 -12.52
N GLU A 5 -2.22 -7.14 -12.12
CA GLU A 5 -2.21 -7.52 -10.72
C GLU A 5 -1.02 -8.42 -10.44
N TYR A 6 -0.30 -8.17 -9.34
CA TYR A 6 0.78 -9.04 -8.92
C TYR A 6 1.07 -8.89 -7.43
N VAL A 7 1.85 -9.84 -6.91
CA VAL A 7 2.36 -9.82 -5.55
C VAL A 7 3.87 -10.01 -5.62
N ASN A 8 4.62 -9.15 -4.94
CA ASN A 8 6.07 -9.30 -4.79
C ASN A 8 6.41 -9.44 -3.31
N TYR A 9 7.21 -10.44 -2.98
CA TYR A 9 7.72 -10.57 -1.63
C TYR A 9 8.90 -9.62 -1.43
N LEU A 10 8.91 -8.95 -0.29
CA LEU A 10 9.90 -7.92 0.03
C LEU A 10 11.01 -8.43 0.95
N SER A 11 10.77 -9.57 1.63
CA SER A 11 11.75 -10.16 2.53
C SER A 11 12.07 -11.60 2.11
N PRO A 12 13.29 -12.09 2.39
CA PRO A 12 13.65 -13.48 2.10
C PRO A 12 12.77 -14.51 2.80
N ALA A 13 12.26 -14.18 3.99
CA ALA A 13 11.38 -15.07 4.75
C ALA A 13 9.95 -15.10 4.20
N ARG A 14 9.63 -14.24 3.21
CA ARG A 14 8.30 -14.12 2.62
C ARG A 14 7.25 -13.76 3.66
N GLU A 15 7.62 -12.93 4.61
CA GLU A 15 6.72 -12.42 5.63
C GLU A 15 6.35 -10.96 5.40
N ASP A 16 6.77 -10.41 4.27
CA ASP A 16 6.49 -9.04 3.85
C ASP A 16 6.26 -9.06 2.36
N ARG A 17 5.14 -8.46 1.92
CA ARG A 17 4.80 -8.47 0.50
C ARG A 17 4.12 -7.17 0.08
N LEU A 18 4.32 -6.83 -1.19
CA LEU A 18 3.64 -5.74 -1.86
C LEU A 18 2.60 -6.33 -2.80
N ARG A 19 1.35 -5.92 -2.62
CA ARG A 19 0.26 -6.27 -3.52
C ARG A 19 0.00 -5.09 -4.42
N TYR A 20 -0.11 -5.36 -5.71
CA TYR A 20 -0.23 -4.33 -6.74
C TYR A 20 -1.42 -4.63 -7.63
N PHE A 21 -2.22 -3.62 -7.91
CA PHE A 21 -3.32 -3.71 -8.84
C PHE A 21 -3.50 -2.37 -9.54
N HIS A 22 -3.76 -2.40 -10.86
CA HIS A 22 -4.23 -1.20 -11.55
C HIS A 22 -5.18 -1.54 -12.68
N THR A 23 -6.03 -0.58 -13.04
CA THR A 23 -6.89 -0.64 -14.21
C THR A 23 -6.50 0.48 -15.16
N LEU A 24 -6.28 0.13 -16.44
CA LEU A 24 -6.01 1.08 -17.50
C LEU A 24 -7.27 1.33 -18.32
N GLU A 25 -7.51 2.61 -18.65
CA GLU A 25 -8.51 3.01 -19.65
C GLU A 25 -7.86 4.06 -20.54
N ARG A 26 -7.91 3.84 -21.85
CA ARG A 26 -7.31 4.76 -22.82
C ARG A 26 -5.84 5.09 -22.49
N LYS A 27 -5.09 4.07 -22.14
CA LYS A 27 -3.66 4.17 -21.80
C LYS A 27 -3.38 4.98 -20.53
N ARG A 28 -4.41 5.25 -19.72
CA ARG A 28 -4.23 5.97 -18.44
C ARG A 28 -4.68 5.06 -17.30
N ILE A 29 -3.96 5.15 -16.19
CA ILE A 29 -4.37 4.44 -14.97
C ILE A 29 -5.52 5.21 -14.35
N VAL A 30 -6.67 4.55 -14.21
CA VAL A 30 -7.86 5.15 -13.61
C VAL A 30 -8.11 4.66 -12.19
N ARG A 31 -7.64 3.45 -11.87
CA ARG A 31 -7.73 2.91 -10.51
C ARG A 31 -6.47 2.13 -10.20
N PHE A 32 -6.06 2.17 -8.93
CA PHE A 32 -4.94 1.36 -8.48
C PHE A 32 -5.05 1.07 -6.98
N VAL A 33 -4.38 0.01 -6.56
CA VAL A 33 -4.09 -0.30 -5.16
C VAL A 33 -2.65 -0.77 -5.10
N VAL A 34 -1.85 -0.18 -4.21
CA VAL A 34 -0.53 -0.67 -3.85
C VAL A 34 -0.53 -0.79 -2.34
N GLN A 35 -0.33 -2.01 -1.84
CA GLN A 35 -0.48 -2.29 -0.42
C GLN A 35 0.68 -3.09 0.11
N TYR A 36 1.22 -2.65 1.24
CA TYR A 36 2.20 -3.42 1.98
C TYR A 36 1.47 -4.27 3.01
N GLU A 37 1.77 -5.57 3.01
CA GLU A 37 1.23 -6.53 3.97
C GLU A 37 2.37 -7.24 4.67
N ALA A 38 2.25 -7.38 5.99
CA ALA A 38 3.22 -8.11 6.79
C ALA A 38 2.54 -9.30 7.47
N PHE A 39 3.26 -10.41 7.53
CA PHE A 39 2.77 -11.61 8.24
C PHE A 39 3.18 -11.46 9.70
N ILE A 40 2.20 -11.24 10.58
CA ILE A 40 2.43 -10.96 12.00
C ILE A 40 1.44 -11.77 12.81
N ALA A 41 1.95 -12.50 13.80
CA ALA A 41 1.11 -13.29 14.73
C ALA A 41 0.16 -14.25 13.99
N GLY A 42 0.66 -14.87 12.94
CA GLY A 42 -0.09 -15.91 12.22
C GLY A 42 -1.02 -15.43 11.13
N ASP A 43 -1.10 -14.12 10.88
CA ASP A 43 -1.99 -13.57 9.86
C ASP A 43 -1.31 -12.48 9.04
N TRP A 44 -1.76 -12.31 7.80
CA TRP A 44 -1.35 -11.19 6.98
C TRP A 44 -2.09 -9.94 7.44
N GLN A 45 -1.32 -8.88 7.72
CA GLN A 45 -1.84 -7.58 8.15
C GLN A 45 -1.53 -6.53 7.09
N ALA A 46 -2.54 -5.78 6.67
CA ALA A 46 -2.32 -4.63 5.81
C ALA A 46 -1.75 -3.49 6.66
N ILE A 47 -0.62 -2.94 6.24
CA ILE A 47 0.11 -1.94 7.02
C ILE A 47 0.00 -0.56 6.38
N VAL A 48 0.22 -0.46 5.06
CA VAL A 48 0.14 0.79 4.31
C VAL A 48 -0.58 0.51 3.01
N ARG A 49 -1.48 1.41 2.61
CA ARG A 49 -2.20 1.29 1.34
C ARG A 49 -2.23 2.63 0.64
N TYR A 50 -1.82 2.63 -0.63
CA TYR A 50 -2.05 3.73 -1.55
C TYR A 50 -3.13 3.28 -2.52
N ASP A 51 -4.21 4.04 -2.66
CA ASP A 51 -5.25 3.67 -3.63
C ASP A 51 -6.06 4.88 -4.09
N THR A 52 -6.97 4.62 -5.01
CA THR A 52 -7.85 5.62 -5.60
C THR A 52 -9.30 5.48 -5.15
N ALA A 53 -9.55 4.74 -4.06
CA ALA A 53 -10.91 4.62 -3.55
C ALA A 53 -11.48 6.00 -3.28
N HIS A 54 -12.76 6.19 -3.61
CA HIS A 54 -13.44 7.48 -3.46
C HIS A 54 -12.95 8.56 -4.42
N GLY A 55 -12.26 8.17 -5.51
CA GLY A 55 -11.96 9.05 -6.63
C GLY A 55 -10.69 9.85 -6.56
N ARG A 56 -10.10 10.02 -5.40
CA ARG A 56 -8.86 10.78 -5.25
C ARG A 56 -7.77 9.88 -4.69
N PRO A 57 -6.54 9.93 -5.27
CA PRO A 57 -5.45 9.13 -4.71
C PRO A 57 -5.15 9.52 -3.27
N HIS A 58 -4.97 8.51 -2.42
CA HIS A 58 -4.64 8.74 -1.02
C HIS A 58 -3.79 7.61 -0.47
N ARG A 59 -3.19 7.86 0.70
CA ARG A 59 -2.45 6.86 1.45
C ARG A 59 -3.13 6.65 2.79
N ASP A 60 -3.31 5.38 3.18
CA ASP A 60 -3.76 5.01 4.50
C ASP A 60 -2.61 4.33 5.24
N ILE A 61 -2.26 4.84 6.42
CA ILE A 61 -1.40 4.14 7.36
C ILE A 61 -2.35 3.44 8.32
N LEU A 62 -2.30 2.10 8.30
CA LEU A 62 -3.22 1.28 9.10
C LEU A 62 -2.60 0.98 10.46
N HIS A 63 -3.47 0.82 11.45
CA HIS A 63 -3.05 0.58 12.83
C HIS A 63 -3.68 -0.72 13.32
N PRO A 64 -3.06 -1.42 14.32
CA PRO A 64 -3.69 -2.62 14.91
C PRO A 64 -5.06 -2.32 15.48
N ASP A 65 -5.24 -1.13 16.03
CA ASP A 65 -6.51 -0.67 16.59
C ASP A 65 -6.79 0.74 16.13
N GLY A 66 -8.08 1.02 15.92
CA GLY A 66 -8.51 2.36 15.60
C GLY A 66 -8.46 2.69 14.10
N PRO A 67 -8.82 3.91 13.75
CA PRO A 67 -8.91 4.31 12.35
C PRO A 67 -7.52 4.51 11.71
N ALA A 68 -7.48 4.43 10.38
CA ALA A 68 -6.27 4.69 9.64
C ALA A 68 -5.95 6.18 9.62
N ASP A 69 -4.65 6.51 9.52
CA ASP A 69 -4.22 7.87 9.22
C ASP A 69 -4.28 8.04 7.71
N LYS A 70 -5.01 9.01 7.23
CA LYS A 70 -5.24 9.21 5.80
C LYS A 70 -4.59 10.48 5.29
N ASP A 71 -3.81 10.35 4.21
CA ASP A 71 -3.22 11.48 3.49
C ASP A 71 -3.78 11.50 2.07
N GLU A 72 -4.28 12.64 1.63
CA GLU A 72 -4.78 12.81 0.27
C GLU A 72 -3.76 13.56 -0.58
N PHE A 73 -3.66 13.18 -1.86
CA PHE A 73 -2.70 13.76 -2.78
C PHE A 73 -3.42 14.67 -3.78
N TYR A 74 -3.54 15.94 -3.42
CA TYR A 74 -4.16 16.94 -4.27
C TYR A 74 -3.19 17.36 -5.37
N GLY A 75 -3.68 17.45 -6.60
CA GLY A 75 -2.87 17.90 -7.71
C GLY A 75 -1.96 16.85 -8.33
N TYR A 76 -2.06 15.59 -7.89
CA TYR A 76 -1.29 14.48 -8.45
C TYR A 76 -2.18 13.58 -9.28
N THR A 77 -1.63 13.02 -10.35
CA THR A 77 -2.34 12.02 -11.14
C THR A 77 -2.29 10.66 -10.44
N PRO A 78 -3.22 9.75 -10.77
CA PRO A 78 -3.13 8.37 -10.25
C PRO A 78 -1.80 7.71 -10.56
N GLU A 79 -1.24 7.92 -11.76
CA GLU A 79 0.06 7.36 -12.14
C GLU A 79 1.18 7.83 -11.24
N GLU A 80 1.17 9.13 -10.91
CA GLU A 80 2.19 9.71 -10.05
C GLU A 80 2.14 9.13 -8.65
N VAL A 81 0.93 9.00 -8.07
CA VAL A 81 0.77 8.48 -6.73
C VAL A 81 1.06 6.97 -6.68
N LEU A 82 0.69 6.24 -7.72
CA LEU A 82 1.03 4.82 -7.83
C LEU A 82 2.54 4.61 -7.79
N THR A 83 3.28 5.37 -8.60
CA THR A 83 4.74 5.28 -8.67
C THR A 83 5.37 5.64 -7.32
N LEU A 84 4.89 6.71 -6.71
CA LEU A 84 5.37 7.16 -5.41
C LEU A 84 5.10 6.11 -4.33
N GLY A 85 3.90 5.54 -4.33
CA GLY A 85 3.50 4.55 -3.33
C GLY A 85 4.29 3.26 -3.44
N GLU A 86 4.51 2.78 -4.66
CA GLU A 86 5.30 1.58 -4.87
C GLU A 86 6.73 1.78 -4.38
N ARG A 87 7.32 2.92 -4.71
CA ARG A 87 8.68 3.25 -4.28
C ARG A 87 8.77 3.38 -2.77
N ASP A 88 7.82 4.09 -2.16
CA ASP A 88 7.79 4.28 -0.72
C ASP A 88 7.76 2.94 0.01
N ILE A 89 6.88 2.04 -0.40
CA ILE A 89 6.76 0.73 0.24
C ILE A 89 8.04 -0.08 0.07
N ARG A 90 8.62 -0.10 -1.13
CA ARG A 90 9.84 -0.88 -1.39
C ARG A 90 11.03 -0.39 -0.57
N VAL A 91 11.10 0.91 -0.33
CA VAL A 91 12.22 1.51 0.42
C VAL A 91 11.98 1.48 1.92
N ASN A 92 10.72 1.66 2.35
CA ASN A 92 10.42 1.95 3.76
C ASN A 92 9.62 0.87 4.49
N TRP A 93 9.38 -0.29 3.89
CA TRP A 93 8.50 -1.30 4.50
C TRP A 93 8.99 -1.74 5.90
N ARG A 94 10.31 -1.81 6.13
CA ARG A 94 10.85 -2.21 7.44
C ARG A 94 10.45 -1.23 8.53
N ARG A 95 10.49 0.04 8.21
CA ARG A 95 10.11 1.09 9.16
C ARG A 95 8.61 1.05 9.45
N TYR A 96 7.79 0.84 8.41
CA TYR A 96 6.35 0.69 8.59
C TYR A 96 6.02 -0.53 9.44
N ARG A 97 6.69 -1.65 9.19
CA ARG A 97 6.48 -2.86 9.99
C ARG A 97 6.83 -2.64 11.45
N LEU A 98 7.99 -2.03 11.71
CA LEU A 98 8.43 -1.77 13.08
C LEU A 98 7.43 -0.91 13.83
N ALA A 99 6.96 0.16 13.21
CA ALA A 99 5.98 1.05 13.83
C ALA A 99 4.70 0.30 14.20
N TYR A 100 4.21 -0.54 13.28
CA TYR A 100 3.02 -1.34 13.52
C TYR A 100 3.22 -2.33 14.67
N GLU A 101 4.36 -3.02 14.68
CA GLU A 101 4.67 -3.99 15.73
C GLU A 101 4.79 -3.34 17.10
N LEU A 102 5.35 -2.14 17.16
CA LEU A 102 5.43 -1.39 18.41
C LEU A 102 4.06 -1.04 18.97
N GLU A 103 3.11 -0.74 18.11
CA GLU A 103 1.73 -0.45 18.53
C GLU A 103 1.04 -1.69 19.10
N ILE A 104 1.32 -2.87 18.55
CA ILE A 104 0.77 -4.12 19.08
C ILE A 104 1.25 -4.35 20.51
N ARG A 105 2.48 -3.96 20.84
CA ARG A 105 3.11 -4.17 22.15
C ARG A 105 2.70 -3.17 23.21
N SER A 106 2.10 -2.07 22.78
CA SER A 106 1.76 -0.99 23.74
C SER A 106 0.41 -1.19 24.40
#